data_2bba7136e794a010bfd9752583d1792b
#
_entry.id   2bba7136e794a010bfd9752583d1792b
#
_cell.length_a   1.000
_cell.length_b   1.000
_cell.length_c   1.000
_cell.angle_alpha   90.00
_cell.angle_beta   90.00
_cell.angle_gamma   90.00
#
_symmetry.space_group_name_H-M   'P 1'
#
loop_
_entity.id
_entity.type
_entity.pdbx_description
1 polymer ?
#
loop_
_entity_poly.entity_id
_entity_poly.type
_entity_poly.pdbx_seq_one_letter_code
_entity_poly.pdbx_strand_id
1 'polypeptide(L)'
;MSRIGKKPVQVPAGVTATVNGQTVTAKGPKGELFFVANDEIIVKMENNAVSVTPVAPTKNARSKWGMSRTMIENIFQGVKDGFTRKLEINGVGYRAALQGKNLQLALGYSHDVVYETPAGITIACPKPTEIIISGINKQQVGQVAAEIREYRGPEPYKGKGVKYAEERIVRKEGKKK
;
A
#
# COMPACT_ATOMS: atom_id res chain seq x y z
N MET A 1 21.94 -8.03 -13.77
CA MET A 1 20.80 -8.99 -13.74
C MET A 1 20.00 -8.81 -12.45
N SER A 2 18.65 -8.89 -12.48
CA SER A 2 17.81 -8.74 -11.27
C SER A 2 17.72 -10.06 -10.51
N ARG A 3 18.22 -10.10 -9.26
CA ARG A 3 18.07 -11.27 -8.38
C ARG A 3 16.60 -11.53 -8.01
N ILE A 4 15.79 -10.46 -7.88
CA ILE A 4 14.35 -10.53 -7.58
C ILE A 4 13.59 -11.08 -8.80
N GLY A 5 13.82 -10.52 -9.99
CA GLY A 5 13.12 -10.90 -11.22
C GLY A 5 13.29 -12.38 -11.61
N LYS A 6 14.40 -12.99 -11.27
CA LYS A 6 14.66 -14.42 -11.57
C LYS A 6 13.81 -15.39 -10.74
N LYS A 7 13.30 -14.97 -9.57
CA LYS A 7 12.51 -15.85 -8.71
C LYS A 7 11.08 -15.93 -9.23
N PRO A 8 10.54 -17.12 -9.57
CA PRO A 8 9.14 -17.27 -9.92
C PRO A 8 8.25 -16.86 -8.74
N VAL A 9 7.05 -16.40 -9.04
CA VAL A 9 6.04 -16.08 -8.03
C VAL A 9 5.09 -17.25 -7.93
N GLN A 10 5.09 -17.94 -6.80
CA GLN A 10 4.18 -19.05 -6.52
C GLN A 10 2.76 -18.50 -6.34
N VAL A 11 1.77 -19.16 -6.94
CA VAL A 11 0.37 -18.87 -6.72
C VAL A 11 -0.02 -19.46 -5.37
N PRO A 12 -0.42 -18.63 -4.38
CA PRO A 12 -0.75 -19.14 -3.05
C PRO A 12 -2.05 -19.97 -3.07
N ALA A 13 -2.19 -20.87 -2.11
CA ALA A 13 -3.41 -21.65 -1.95
C ALA A 13 -4.64 -20.73 -1.76
N GLY A 14 -5.74 -21.05 -2.45
CA GLY A 14 -6.97 -20.25 -2.42
C GLY A 14 -6.99 -19.07 -3.42
N VAL A 15 -5.95 -18.90 -4.24
CA VAL A 15 -5.90 -17.90 -5.31
C VAL A 15 -5.89 -18.61 -6.65
N THR A 16 -6.74 -18.16 -7.56
CA THR A 16 -6.73 -18.57 -8.98
C THR A 16 -6.05 -17.48 -9.78
N ALA A 17 -4.99 -17.84 -10.49
CA ALA A 17 -4.27 -16.92 -11.38
C ALA A 17 -4.52 -17.31 -12.84
N THR A 18 -4.70 -16.31 -13.70
CA THR A 18 -4.79 -16.48 -15.16
C THR A 18 -3.84 -15.49 -15.82
N VAL A 19 -3.18 -15.95 -16.87
CA VAL A 19 -2.25 -15.13 -17.68
C VAL A 19 -2.74 -15.11 -19.12
N ASN A 20 -3.15 -13.95 -19.59
CA ASN A 20 -3.58 -13.70 -20.96
C ASN A 20 -2.64 -12.69 -21.61
N GLY A 21 -1.63 -13.19 -22.34
CA GLY A 21 -0.60 -12.34 -22.92
C GLY A 21 0.17 -11.56 -21.85
N GLN A 22 0.00 -10.24 -21.82
CA GLN A 22 0.63 -9.31 -20.86
C GLN A 22 -0.20 -9.12 -19.56
N THR A 23 -1.47 -9.57 -19.55
CA THR A 23 -2.35 -9.37 -18.41
C THR A 23 -2.33 -10.56 -17.48
N VAL A 24 -2.00 -10.31 -16.23
CA VAL A 24 -2.08 -11.27 -15.12
C VAL A 24 -3.29 -10.91 -14.27
N THR A 25 -4.26 -11.80 -14.17
CA THR A 25 -5.42 -11.64 -13.31
C THR A 25 -5.34 -12.61 -12.15
N ALA A 26 -5.61 -12.15 -10.95
CA ALA A 26 -5.66 -12.97 -9.75
C ALA A 26 -7.00 -12.81 -9.05
N LYS A 27 -7.65 -13.93 -8.77
CA LYS A 27 -8.91 -14.00 -8.03
C LYS A 27 -8.71 -14.79 -6.74
N GLY A 28 -9.09 -14.21 -5.63
CA GLY A 28 -8.95 -14.79 -4.31
C GLY A 28 -10.14 -14.50 -3.40
N PRO A 29 -10.05 -14.88 -2.12
CA PRO A 29 -11.16 -14.75 -1.16
C PRO A 29 -11.54 -13.30 -0.87
N LYS A 30 -10.60 -12.33 -1.04
CA LYS A 30 -10.86 -10.91 -0.79
C LYS A 30 -11.27 -10.12 -2.02
N GLY A 31 -11.20 -10.71 -3.21
CA GLY A 31 -11.58 -10.04 -4.45
C GLY A 31 -10.71 -10.43 -5.63
N GLU A 32 -10.75 -9.59 -6.64
CA GLU A 32 -10.02 -9.79 -7.89
C GLU A 32 -9.18 -8.55 -8.22
N LEU A 33 -7.95 -8.78 -8.64
CA LEU A 33 -7.04 -7.74 -9.13
C LEU A 33 -6.38 -8.20 -10.42
N PHE A 34 -5.99 -7.23 -11.24
CA PHE A 34 -5.22 -7.49 -12.45
C PHE A 34 -4.01 -6.57 -12.56
N PHE A 35 -3.03 -7.01 -13.31
CA PHE A 35 -1.85 -6.24 -13.64
C PHE A 35 -1.50 -6.46 -15.12
N VAL A 36 -1.26 -5.40 -15.85
CA VAL A 36 -0.79 -5.43 -17.23
C VAL A 36 0.72 -5.20 -17.23
N ALA A 37 1.46 -6.23 -17.61
CA ALA A 37 2.90 -6.12 -17.76
C ALA A 37 3.27 -5.27 -18.98
N ASN A 38 4.41 -4.61 -18.93
CA ASN A 38 4.91 -3.83 -20.07
C ASN A 38 5.37 -4.77 -21.22
N ASP A 39 5.30 -4.29 -22.47
CA ASP A 39 5.64 -5.03 -23.68
C ASP A 39 7.07 -5.58 -23.73
N GLU A 40 7.99 -4.96 -22.95
CA GLU A 40 9.37 -5.43 -22.81
C GLU A 40 9.53 -6.64 -21.86
N ILE A 41 8.41 -7.14 -21.32
CA ILE A 41 8.38 -8.23 -20.33
C ILE A 41 7.50 -9.36 -20.85
N ILE A 42 8.00 -10.57 -20.81
CA ILE A 42 7.24 -11.79 -21.08
C ILE A 42 6.79 -12.39 -19.76
N VAL A 43 5.51 -12.68 -19.65
CA VAL A 43 4.92 -13.36 -18.48
C VAL A 43 4.49 -14.76 -18.91
N LYS A 44 4.90 -15.78 -18.16
CA LYS A 44 4.51 -17.18 -18.38
C LYS A 44 4.04 -17.80 -17.08
N MET A 45 3.05 -18.65 -17.17
CA MET A 45 2.57 -19.44 -16.04
C MET A 45 2.94 -20.91 -16.26
N GLU A 46 3.71 -21.50 -15.36
CA GLU A 46 4.15 -22.89 -15.39
C GLU A 46 4.12 -23.46 -13.97
N ASN A 47 3.63 -24.68 -13.82
CA ASN A 47 3.64 -25.41 -12.51
C ASN A 47 3.08 -24.58 -11.33
N ASN A 48 1.95 -23.90 -11.53
CA ASN A 48 1.32 -23.06 -10.51
C ASN A 48 2.23 -21.90 -10.01
N ALA A 49 3.14 -21.45 -10.86
CA ALA A 49 4.01 -20.31 -10.63
C ALA A 49 4.03 -19.39 -11.84
N VAL A 50 4.12 -18.09 -11.59
CA VAL A 50 4.26 -17.08 -12.64
C VAL A 50 5.72 -16.67 -12.73
N SER A 51 6.31 -16.88 -13.90
CA SER A 51 7.67 -16.46 -14.24
C SER A 51 7.63 -15.20 -15.11
N VAL A 52 8.59 -14.33 -14.90
CA VAL A 52 8.71 -13.06 -15.60
C VAL A 52 10.11 -12.98 -16.22
N THR A 53 10.19 -12.73 -17.51
CA THR A 53 11.47 -12.62 -18.23
C THR A 53 11.48 -11.38 -19.14
N PRO A 54 12.62 -10.67 -19.26
CA PRO A 54 12.72 -9.56 -20.21
C PRO A 54 12.81 -10.07 -21.64
N VAL A 55 12.19 -9.39 -22.59
CA VAL A 55 12.26 -9.69 -24.02
C VAL A 55 13.68 -9.49 -24.56
N ALA A 56 14.34 -8.41 -24.14
CA ALA A 56 15.70 -8.07 -24.54
C ALA A 56 16.52 -7.60 -23.33
N PRO A 57 17.86 -7.73 -23.34
CA PRO A 57 18.73 -7.34 -22.22
C PRO A 57 18.97 -5.83 -22.12
N THR A 58 17.96 -5.00 -22.41
CA THR A 58 18.05 -3.55 -22.33
C THR A 58 18.04 -3.05 -20.89
N LYS A 59 18.49 -1.81 -20.64
CA LYS A 59 18.45 -1.19 -19.33
C LYS A 59 16.99 -1.02 -18.84
N ASN A 60 16.08 -0.65 -19.73
CA ASN A 60 14.67 -0.46 -19.43
C ASN A 60 13.99 -1.79 -19.08
N ALA A 61 14.15 -2.84 -19.89
CA ALA A 61 13.59 -4.14 -19.61
C ALA A 61 14.08 -4.71 -18.27
N ARG A 62 15.38 -4.50 -17.94
CA ARG A 62 15.93 -4.93 -16.63
C ARG A 62 15.32 -4.20 -15.44
N SER A 63 15.03 -2.90 -15.54
CA SER A 63 14.38 -2.15 -14.48
C SER A 63 12.92 -2.60 -14.28
N LYS A 64 12.19 -2.80 -15.38
CA LYS A 64 10.80 -3.25 -15.37
C LYS A 64 10.64 -4.72 -14.93
N TRP A 65 11.66 -5.55 -15.16
CA TRP A 65 11.64 -6.97 -14.81
C TRP A 65 11.37 -7.22 -13.31
N GLY A 66 12.18 -6.62 -12.44
CA GLY A 66 12.00 -6.74 -10.99
C GLY A 66 10.69 -6.12 -10.49
N MET A 67 10.31 -4.98 -11.08
CA MET A 67 9.06 -4.30 -10.76
C MET A 67 7.84 -5.19 -11.09
N SER A 68 7.76 -5.73 -12.32
CA SER A 68 6.64 -6.56 -12.74
C SER A 68 6.48 -7.80 -11.86
N ARG A 69 7.60 -8.47 -11.52
CA ARG A 69 7.59 -9.61 -10.59
C ARG A 69 6.99 -9.22 -9.23
N THR A 70 7.43 -8.10 -8.67
CA THR A 70 6.95 -7.63 -7.37
C THR A 70 5.48 -7.20 -7.41
N MET A 71 5.02 -6.60 -8.52
CA MET A 71 3.61 -6.24 -8.70
C MET A 71 2.72 -7.48 -8.74
N ILE A 72 3.13 -8.54 -9.44
CA ILE A 72 2.40 -9.82 -9.48
C ILE A 72 2.33 -10.44 -8.08
N GLU A 73 3.43 -10.45 -7.33
CA GLU A 73 3.45 -10.94 -5.95
C GLU A 73 2.51 -10.14 -5.03
N ASN A 74 2.52 -8.81 -5.15
CA ASN A 74 1.62 -7.94 -4.39
C ASN A 74 0.14 -8.22 -4.70
N ILE A 75 -0.21 -8.51 -5.97
CA ILE A 75 -1.58 -8.86 -6.35
C ILE A 75 -1.99 -10.18 -5.69
N PHE A 76 -1.15 -11.22 -5.75
CA PHE A 76 -1.45 -12.51 -5.15
C PHE A 76 -1.64 -12.39 -3.63
N GLN A 77 -0.76 -11.66 -2.96
CA GLN A 77 -0.88 -11.39 -1.54
C GLN A 77 -2.12 -10.56 -1.21
N GLY A 78 -2.43 -9.55 -2.03
CA GLY A 78 -3.56 -8.66 -1.84
C GLY A 78 -4.91 -9.39 -1.91
N VAL A 79 -5.11 -10.25 -2.93
CA VAL A 79 -6.37 -11.01 -3.07
C VAL A 79 -6.51 -12.14 -2.05
N LYS A 80 -5.38 -12.64 -1.50
CA LYS A 80 -5.37 -13.66 -0.45
C LYS A 80 -5.61 -13.05 0.94
N ASP A 81 -4.68 -12.20 1.40
CA ASP A 81 -4.60 -11.72 2.78
C ASP A 81 -5.04 -10.25 2.91
N GLY A 82 -4.92 -9.49 1.81
CA GLY A 82 -5.07 -8.04 1.81
C GLY A 82 -3.88 -7.33 2.43
N PHE A 83 -3.95 -5.99 2.44
CA PHE A 83 -2.94 -5.13 3.06
C PHE A 83 -3.58 -4.25 4.11
N THR A 84 -2.83 -3.99 5.17
CA THR A 84 -3.24 -3.11 6.26
C THR A 84 -2.11 -2.14 6.59
N ARG A 85 -2.45 -0.87 6.77
CA ARG A 85 -1.57 0.16 7.31
C ARG A 85 -2.21 0.80 8.52
N LYS A 86 -1.40 0.98 9.56
CA LYS A 86 -1.80 1.61 10.80
C LYS A 86 -1.14 2.97 10.95
N LEU A 87 -1.95 3.99 11.23
CA LEU A 87 -1.50 5.33 11.58
C LEU A 87 -1.85 5.63 13.04
N GLU A 88 -0.99 6.38 13.69
CA GLU A 88 -1.14 6.87 15.05
C GLU A 88 -1.18 8.39 15.05
N ILE A 89 -2.10 8.94 15.81
CA ILE A 89 -2.27 10.38 15.98
C ILE A 89 -1.73 10.78 17.35
N ASN A 90 -0.73 11.63 17.36
CA ASN A 90 -0.15 12.18 18.57
C ASN A 90 -0.47 13.68 18.69
N GLY A 91 -0.99 14.10 19.80
CA GLY A 91 -1.26 15.50 20.09
C GLY A 91 -2.49 15.72 20.94
N VAL A 92 -2.40 16.67 21.86
CA VAL A 92 -3.55 17.05 22.71
C VAL A 92 -4.66 17.64 21.82
N GLY A 93 -5.86 17.11 21.96
CA GLY A 93 -7.04 17.53 21.19
C GLY A 93 -7.12 16.98 19.76
N TYR A 94 -6.10 16.23 19.28
CA TYR A 94 -6.15 15.57 17.97
C TYR A 94 -6.98 14.29 18.04
N ARG A 95 -7.87 14.12 17.08
CA ARG A 95 -8.74 12.94 17.04
C ARG A 95 -9.14 12.59 15.60
N ALA A 96 -9.42 11.32 15.37
CA ALA A 96 -10.07 10.81 14.17
C ALA A 96 -11.40 10.16 14.55
N ALA A 97 -12.38 10.30 13.69
CA ALA A 97 -13.68 9.64 13.79
C ALA A 97 -14.19 9.26 12.40
N LEU A 98 -14.96 8.19 12.30
CA LEU A 98 -15.65 7.84 11.07
C LEU A 98 -16.99 8.56 11.01
N GLN A 99 -17.27 9.20 9.87
CA GLN A 99 -18.55 9.79 9.54
C GLN A 99 -19.12 9.06 8.32
N GLY A 100 -19.87 8.01 8.56
CA GLY A 100 -20.31 7.11 7.49
C GLY A 100 -19.13 6.39 6.86
N LYS A 101 -18.86 6.66 5.57
CA LYS A 101 -17.70 6.13 4.85
C LYS A 101 -16.47 7.05 4.90
N ASN A 102 -16.65 8.31 5.31
CA ASN A 102 -15.60 9.29 5.30
C ASN A 102 -14.89 9.35 6.66
N LEU A 103 -13.62 9.74 6.63
CA LEU A 103 -12.79 9.92 7.81
C LEU A 103 -12.75 11.41 8.17
N GLN A 104 -13.24 11.78 9.35
CA GLN A 104 -13.13 13.13 9.90
C GLN A 104 -11.92 13.21 10.82
N LEU A 105 -11.11 14.23 10.61
CA LEU A 105 -9.84 14.46 11.31
C LEU A 105 -9.85 15.85 11.97
N ALA A 106 -9.78 15.88 13.28
CA ALA A 106 -9.53 17.11 14.05
C ALA A 106 -8.03 17.16 14.37
N LEU A 107 -7.27 17.95 13.62
CA LEU A 107 -5.81 18.03 13.69
C LEU A 107 -5.30 19.41 14.12
N GLY A 108 -6.13 20.19 14.83
CA GLY A 108 -5.79 21.52 15.32
C GLY A 108 -5.82 22.62 14.27
N TYR A 109 -6.59 22.43 13.22
CA TYR A 109 -7.01 23.47 12.28
C TYR A 109 -8.28 24.15 12.76
N SER A 110 -8.64 25.27 12.17
CA SER A 110 -9.89 26.00 12.44
C SER A 110 -11.13 25.23 12.02
N HIS A 111 -11.00 24.24 11.14
CA HIS A 111 -12.07 23.34 10.67
C HIS A 111 -11.58 21.90 10.68
N ASP A 112 -12.50 20.98 10.81
CA ASP A 112 -12.20 19.56 10.68
C ASP A 112 -11.93 19.19 9.22
N VAL A 113 -10.94 18.34 8.98
CA VAL A 113 -10.63 17.82 7.66
C VAL A 113 -11.46 16.56 7.42
N VAL A 114 -12.21 16.52 6.32
CA VAL A 114 -12.97 15.35 5.90
C VAL A 114 -12.25 14.69 4.74
N TYR A 115 -11.83 13.44 4.92
CA TYR A 115 -11.21 12.63 3.89
C TYR A 115 -12.23 11.64 3.31
N GLU A 116 -12.47 11.71 2.02
CA GLU A 116 -13.34 10.78 1.30
C GLU A 116 -12.63 9.47 1.04
N THR A 117 -13.17 8.37 1.56
CA THR A 117 -12.56 7.05 1.39
C THR A 117 -12.79 6.54 -0.03
N PRO A 118 -11.73 6.26 -0.81
CA PRO A 118 -11.87 5.73 -2.16
C PRO A 118 -12.42 4.30 -2.17
N ALA A 119 -13.01 3.90 -3.30
CA ALA A 119 -13.54 2.55 -3.49
C ALA A 119 -12.45 1.47 -3.33
N GLY A 120 -12.79 0.36 -2.67
CA GLY A 120 -11.85 -0.73 -2.42
C GLY A 120 -10.97 -0.57 -1.18
N ILE A 121 -11.13 0.53 -0.44
CA ILE A 121 -10.46 0.79 0.84
C ILE A 121 -11.47 0.78 1.97
N THR A 122 -11.08 0.21 3.09
CA THR A 122 -11.82 0.25 4.35
C THR A 122 -10.97 0.95 5.40
N ILE A 123 -11.53 1.99 6.02
CA ILE A 123 -10.90 2.70 7.13
C ILE A 123 -11.64 2.33 8.41
N ALA A 124 -10.90 2.04 9.47
CA ALA A 124 -11.42 1.79 10.80
C ALA A 124 -10.70 2.67 11.82
N CYS A 125 -11.43 3.18 12.78
CA CYS A 125 -10.90 3.97 13.90
C CYS A 125 -11.26 3.28 15.22
N PRO A 126 -10.49 2.28 15.65
CA PRO A 126 -10.76 1.57 16.91
C PRO A 126 -10.60 2.50 18.12
N LYS A 127 -9.75 3.51 17.99
CA LYS A 127 -9.54 4.58 18.97
C LYS A 127 -9.47 5.92 18.25
N PRO A 128 -9.82 7.04 18.91
CA PRO A 128 -9.70 8.38 18.31
C PRO A 128 -8.28 8.75 17.87
N THR A 129 -7.27 8.04 18.39
CA THR A 129 -5.85 8.26 18.10
C THR A 129 -5.26 7.20 17.18
N GLU A 130 -6.06 6.29 16.63
CA GLU A 130 -5.60 5.17 15.83
C GLU A 130 -6.46 5.00 14.59
N ILE A 131 -5.84 4.98 13.42
CA ILE A 131 -6.49 4.77 12.13
C ILE A 131 -5.91 3.51 11.51
N ILE A 132 -6.77 2.58 11.11
CA ILE A 132 -6.42 1.36 10.40
C ILE A 132 -7.00 1.44 9.00
N ILE A 133 -6.13 1.34 7.99
CA ILE A 133 -6.47 1.41 6.57
C ILE A 133 -6.24 0.02 5.99
N SER A 134 -7.26 -0.59 5.41
CA SER A 134 -7.19 -1.92 4.82
C SER A 134 -7.77 -1.95 3.41
N GLY A 135 -7.21 -2.83 2.57
CA GLY A 135 -7.65 -3.00 1.19
C GLY A 135 -6.89 -4.13 0.49
N ILE A 136 -7.35 -4.48 -0.70
CA ILE A 136 -6.73 -5.52 -1.52
C ILE A 136 -5.54 -4.99 -2.34
N ASN A 137 -5.56 -3.70 -2.70
CA ASN A 137 -4.51 -3.06 -3.50
C ASN A 137 -3.49 -2.36 -2.60
N LYS A 138 -2.25 -2.87 -2.57
CA LYS A 138 -1.14 -2.33 -1.77
C LYS A 138 -0.85 -0.87 -2.07
N GLN A 139 -0.90 -0.49 -3.35
CA GLN A 139 -0.63 0.88 -3.79
C GLN A 139 -1.68 1.84 -3.26
N GLN A 140 -2.97 1.50 -3.40
CA GLN A 140 -4.07 2.33 -2.89
C GLN A 140 -4.02 2.47 -1.36
N VAL A 141 -3.81 1.36 -0.63
CA VAL A 141 -3.67 1.39 0.83
C VAL A 141 -2.51 2.31 1.25
N GLY A 142 -1.37 2.21 0.56
CA GLY A 142 -0.21 3.05 0.81
C GLY A 142 -0.45 4.53 0.49
N GLN A 143 -1.13 4.81 -0.61
CA GLN A 143 -1.47 6.16 -1.06
C GLN A 143 -2.41 6.85 -0.06
N VAL A 144 -3.52 6.20 0.30
CA VAL A 144 -4.47 6.70 1.31
C VAL A 144 -3.78 6.98 2.65
N ALA A 145 -2.89 6.08 3.08
CA ALA A 145 -2.14 6.28 4.32
C ALA A 145 -1.19 7.49 4.23
N ALA A 146 -0.55 7.70 3.08
CA ALA A 146 0.33 8.85 2.86
C ALA A 146 -0.46 10.16 2.84
N GLU A 147 -1.59 10.21 2.15
CA GLU A 147 -2.47 11.39 2.09
C GLU A 147 -2.99 11.79 3.47
N ILE A 148 -3.48 10.82 4.26
CA ILE A 148 -3.94 11.08 5.63
C ILE A 148 -2.80 11.61 6.50
N ARG A 149 -1.59 11.05 6.37
CA ARG A 149 -0.40 11.51 7.11
C ARG A 149 0.03 12.91 6.69
N GLU A 150 -0.12 13.28 5.42
CA GLU A 150 0.30 14.57 4.87
C GLU A 150 -0.52 15.75 5.42
N TYR A 151 -1.79 15.54 5.79
CA TYR A 151 -2.59 16.60 6.42
C TYR A 151 -1.91 17.21 7.64
N ARG A 152 -1.27 16.42 8.46
CA ARG A 152 -0.47 16.91 9.59
C ARG A 152 0.63 15.93 9.93
N GLY A 153 1.74 15.99 9.20
CA GLY A 153 2.92 15.16 9.48
C GLY A 153 3.51 15.41 10.88
N PRO A 154 4.26 14.43 11.42
CA PRO A 154 4.82 14.55 12.76
C PRO A 154 5.88 15.64 12.83
N GLU A 155 5.79 16.52 13.82
CA GLU A 155 6.78 17.55 14.07
C GLU A 155 8.05 17.00 14.73
N PRO A 156 9.22 17.61 14.52
CA PRO A 156 10.49 17.07 15.03
C PRO A 156 10.77 17.36 16.51
N TYR A 157 9.98 18.18 17.21
CA TYR A 157 10.24 18.56 18.60
C TYR A 157 9.49 17.66 19.59
N LYS A 158 8.16 17.68 19.58
CA LYS A 158 7.30 16.87 20.46
C LYS A 158 6.74 15.63 19.77
N GLY A 159 6.88 15.52 18.43
CA GLY A 159 6.34 14.42 17.66
C GLY A 159 4.82 14.50 17.48
N LYS A 160 4.24 15.71 17.56
CA LYS A 160 2.82 15.95 17.38
C LYS A 160 2.45 15.83 15.90
N GLY A 161 1.40 15.11 15.59
CA GLY A 161 0.94 14.87 14.21
C GLY A 161 0.51 13.43 13.98
N VAL A 162 0.23 13.11 12.72
CA VAL A 162 -0.11 11.77 12.24
C VAL A 162 1.15 11.09 11.74
N LYS A 163 1.45 9.89 12.24
CA LYS A 163 2.61 9.08 11.85
C LYS A 163 2.20 7.65 11.55
N TYR A 164 3.04 6.91 10.83
CA TYR A 164 2.89 5.45 10.77
C TYR A 164 3.21 4.84 12.15
N ALA A 165 2.56 3.73 12.49
CA ALA A 165 2.83 3.04 13.76
C ALA A 165 4.30 2.63 13.91
N GLU A 166 4.96 2.26 12.80
CA GLU A 166 6.36 1.85 12.74
C GLU A 166 7.33 3.03 12.58
N GLU A 167 6.83 4.27 12.41
CA GLU A 167 7.66 5.43 12.09
C GLU A 167 8.39 5.94 13.33
N ARG A 168 9.72 5.93 13.27
CA ARG A 168 10.57 6.54 14.29
C ARG A 168 10.85 8.00 13.94
N ILE A 169 10.36 8.91 14.76
CA ILE A 169 10.60 10.34 14.59
C ILE A 169 11.94 10.69 15.23
N VAL A 170 12.84 11.28 14.44
CA VAL A 170 14.08 11.86 14.96
C VAL A 170 13.75 13.20 15.61
N ARG A 171 13.78 13.24 16.96
CA ARG A 171 13.47 14.47 17.69
C ARG A 171 14.69 15.38 17.77
N LYS A 172 14.44 16.66 17.54
CA LYS A 172 15.41 17.73 17.74
C LYS A 172 15.25 18.33 19.14
N GLU A 173 16.34 18.75 19.76
CA GLU A 173 16.29 19.53 21.00
C GLU A 173 15.81 20.95 20.69
N GLY A 174 14.89 21.47 21.50
CA GLY A 174 14.51 22.86 21.45
C GLY A 174 15.63 23.77 21.96
N LYS A 175 15.53 25.06 21.68
CA LYS A 175 16.48 26.04 22.20
C LYS A 175 16.42 26.02 23.74
N LYS A 176 17.55 25.70 24.38
CA LYS A 176 17.70 25.86 25.84
C LYS A 176 17.67 27.36 26.14
N LYS A 177 16.84 27.77 27.09
CA LYS A 177 16.87 29.11 27.67
C LYS A 177 18.13 29.32 28.48
#